data_c37f34cd96c50f5467b3a7e0fd6ef83b
#
_entry.id   c37f34cd96c50f5467b3a7e0fd6ef83b
#
_cell.length_a   1.000
_cell.length_b   1.000
_cell.length_c   1.000
_cell.angle_alpha   90.00
_cell.angle_beta   90.00
_cell.angle_gamma   90.00
#
_symmetry.space_group_name_H-M   'P 1'
#
loop_
_entity.id
_entity.type
_entity.pdbx_description
1 polymer ?
#
loop_
_entity_poly.entity_id
_entity_poly.type
_entity_poly.pdbx_seq_one_letter_code
_entity_poly.pdbx_strand_id
1 'polypeptide(L)'
;MTKSTFISAVTAAVLSFCASAAFAESHAMANPMVGGAEMFADKNIVENAVNSADHTTLMVAVTAAGLVDTLEGEGPFTVFAPTNDAFGKITEESLAALLLPENKAFLTKVLTCHVVGKAVLSDALGGMINDDGGEHPVPTLGGCTLMAKYEGDKITLTDERGNVANITIADVMQ
;
A
#
# COMPACT_ATOMS: atom_id res chain seq x y z
N MET A 1 -20.79 86.14 -29.36
CA MET A 1 -19.97 86.03 -28.16
C MET A 1 -20.70 85.16 -27.15
N THR A 2 -20.51 83.86 -27.25
CA THR A 2 -21.21 82.91 -26.36
C THR A 2 -20.17 81.95 -25.76
N LYS A 3 -19.95 82.06 -24.47
CA LYS A 3 -19.06 81.22 -23.70
C LYS A 3 -19.76 79.89 -23.43
N SER A 4 -19.23 78.82 -23.96
CA SER A 4 -19.68 77.49 -23.63
C SER A 4 -18.91 76.95 -22.45
N THR A 5 -19.63 76.60 -21.37
CA THR A 5 -19.08 76.00 -20.19
C THR A 5 -19.21 74.49 -20.29
N PHE A 6 -18.06 73.77 -20.36
CA PHE A 6 -18.03 72.33 -20.30
C PHE A 6 -18.05 71.83 -18.85
N ILE A 7 -19.11 71.17 -18.46
CA ILE A 7 -19.19 70.43 -17.18
C ILE A 7 -18.63 69.02 -17.43
N SER A 8 -17.49 68.77 -16.78
CA SER A 8 -16.83 67.46 -16.80
C SER A 8 -17.44 66.58 -15.75
N ALA A 9 -18.18 65.56 -16.14
CA ALA A 9 -18.68 64.52 -15.24
C ALA A 9 -17.60 63.46 -15.04
N VAL A 10 -17.06 63.38 -13.84
CA VAL A 10 -16.17 62.30 -13.40
C VAL A 10 -16.98 61.10 -12.96
N THR A 11 -17.01 60.09 -13.81
CA THR A 11 -17.65 58.81 -13.47
C THR A 11 -16.61 57.93 -12.76
N ALA A 12 -16.74 57.79 -11.44
CA ALA A 12 -15.97 56.85 -10.65
C ALA A 12 -16.43 55.40 -10.94
N ALA A 13 -15.63 54.62 -11.66
CA ALA A 13 -15.85 53.18 -11.85
C ALA A 13 -15.31 52.48 -10.60
N VAL A 14 -16.21 51.95 -9.78
CA VAL A 14 -15.88 51.06 -8.66
C VAL A 14 -15.64 49.67 -9.26
N LEU A 15 -14.40 49.27 -9.42
CA LEU A 15 -14.01 47.89 -9.73
C LEU A 15 -14.23 47.04 -8.47
N SER A 16 -15.34 46.32 -8.44
CA SER A 16 -15.57 45.25 -7.46
C SER A 16 -14.66 44.08 -7.81
N PHE A 17 -13.58 43.93 -7.06
CA PHE A 17 -12.68 42.77 -7.13
C PHE A 17 -13.35 41.63 -6.38
N CYS A 18 -14.11 40.76 -7.10
CA CYS A 18 -14.55 39.48 -6.56
C CYS A 18 -13.34 38.59 -6.44
N ALA A 19 -12.75 38.54 -5.27
CA ALA A 19 -11.81 37.49 -4.91
C ALA A 19 -12.56 36.16 -4.86
N SER A 20 -12.49 35.40 -5.96
CA SER A 20 -12.87 34.00 -5.97
C SER A 20 -11.87 33.26 -5.09
N ALA A 21 -12.25 32.98 -3.84
CA ALA A 21 -11.56 32.00 -3.04
C ALA A 21 -11.73 30.65 -3.76
N ALA A 22 -10.69 30.24 -4.50
CA ALA A 22 -10.56 28.87 -4.96
C ALA A 22 -10.39 28.04 -3.68
N PHE A 23 -11.47 27.42 -3.24
CA PHE A 23 -11.37 26.29 -2.33
C PHE A 23 -10.62 25.21 -3.11
N ALA A 24 -9.35 25.02 -2.80
CA ALA A 24 -8.66 23.80 -3.15
C ALA A 24 -9.40 22.69 -2.39
N GLU A 25 -10.30 22.00 -3.07
CA GLU A 25 -10.77 20.71 -2.61
C GLU A 25 -9.54 19.82 -2.53
N SER A 26 -8.99 19.69 -1.33
CA SER A 26 -8.11 18.59 -1.04
C SER A 26 -8.96 17.34 -1.25
N HIS A 27 -8.77 16.65 -2.37
CA HIS A 27 -9.21 15.28 -2.50
C HIS A 27 -8.45 14.51 -1.42
N ALA A 28 -9.04 14.44 -0.23
CA ALA A 28 -8.66 13.45 0.74
C ALA A 28 -8.90 12.12 0.03
N MET A 29 -7.83 11.49 -0.43
CA MET A 29 -7.92 10.14 -0.97
C MET A 29 -8.54 9.31 0.14
N ALA A 30 -9.72 8.72 -0.13
CA ALA A 30 -10.37 7.87 0.84
C ALA A 30 -9.41 6.74 1.20
N ASN A 31 -9.25 6.51 2.50
CA ASN A 31 -8.39 5.42 2.95
C ASN A 31 -8.84 4.10 2.32
N PRO A 32 -7.92 3.28 1.81
CA PRO A 32 -8.29 2.00 1.24
C PRO A 32 -8.92 1.09 2.30
N MET A 33 -9.95 0.35 1.91
CA MET A 33 -10.62 -0.62 2.76
C MET A 33 -9.98 -2.00 2.58
N VAL A 34 -9.49 -2.58 3.66
CA VAL A 34 -8.89 -3.92 3.65
C VAL A 34 -9.50 -4.77 4.78
N GLY A 35 -10.11 -5.89 4.43
CA GLY A 35 -10.78 -6.77 5.39
C GLY A 35 -11.86 -6.07 6.22
N GLY A 36 -12.58 -5.12 5.60
CA GLY A 36 -13.66 -4.36 6.26
C GLY A 36 -13.20 -3.22 7.16
N ALA A 37 -11.90 -2.92 7.23
CA ALA A 37 -11.35 -1.79 7.99
C ALA A 37 -10.66 -0.78 7.07
N GLU A 38 -10.72 0.49 7.45
CA GLU A 38 -9.95 1.55 6.79
C GLU A 38 -8.47 1.43 7.17
N MET A 39 -7.59 1.60 6.16
CA MET A 39 -6.14 1.63 6.34
C MET A 39 -5.66 3.08 6.33
N PHE A 40 -5.15 3.55 7.45
CA PHE A 40 -4.76 4.94 7.64
C PHE A 40 -3.28 5.13 7.30
N ALA A 41 -2.97 6.14 6.50
CA ALA A 41 -1.60 6.45 6.09
C ALA A 41 -0.72 7.04 7.22
N ASP A 42 -1.31 7.45 8.32
CA ASP A 42 -0.65 7.96 9.54
C ASP A 42 -0.42 6.87 10.60
N LYS A 43 -0.80 5.62 10.29
CA LYS A 43 -0.57 4.44 11.13
C LYS A 43 0.42 3.50 10.45
N ASN A 44 1.15 2.75 11.27
CA ASN A 44 2.04 1.73 10.74
C ASN A 44 1.29 0.47 10.27
N ILE A 45 2.00 -0.40 9.58
CA ILE A 45 1.50 -1.66 9.00
C ILE A 45 0.80 -2.54 10.04
N VAL A 46 1.35 -2.64 11.26
CA VAL A 46 0.81 -3.49 12.33
C VAL A 46 -0.48 -2.89 12.88
N GLU A 47 -0.48 -1.58 13.17
CA GLU A 47 -1.65 -0.85 13.69
C GLU A 47 -2.86 -0.91 12.73
N ASN A 48 -2.61 -0.94 11.43
CA ASN A 48 -3.65 -1.11 10.42
C ASN A 48 -4.07 -2.58 10.30
N ALA A 49 -3.13 -3.52 10.21
CA ALA A 49 -3.40 -4.92 9.97
C ALA A 49 -4.21 -5.58 11.10
N VAL A 50 -4.06 -5.15 12.36
CA VAL A 50 -4.83 -5.68 13.51
C VAL A 50 -6.33 -5.42 13.38
N ASN A 51 -6.74 -4.40 12.61
CA ASN A 51 -8.14 -4.06 12.38
C ASN A 51 -8.73 -4.82 11.17
N SER A 52 -7.90 -5.44 10.34
CA SER A 52 -8.35 -6.17 9.16
C SER A 52 -8.84 -7.57 9.52
N ALA A 53 -10.11 -7.85 9.25
CA ALA A 53 -10.69 -9.17 9.44
C ALA A 53 -10.06 -10.26 8.56
N ASP A 54 -9.45 -9.86 7.43
CA ASP A 54 -8.84 -10.77 6.47
C ASP A 54 -7.39 -11.17 6.81
N HIS A 55 -6.77 -10.52 7.82
CA HIS A 55 -5.36 -10.72 8.16
C HIS A 55 -5.13 -11.20 9.60
N THR A 56 -6.15 -11.73 10.25
CA THR A 56 -6.06 -12.20 11.66
C THR A 56 -5.00 -13.30 11.84
N THR A 57 -4.93 -14.26 10.92
CA THR A 57 -3.93 -15.34 10.97
C THR A 57 -2.51 -14.80 10.74
N LEU A 58 -2.36 -13.82 9.84
CA LEU A 58 -1.08 -13.14 9.60
C LEU A 58 -0.58 -12.47 10.88
N MET A 59 -1.45 -11.76 11.61
CA MET A 59 -1.08 -11.07 12.85
C MET A 59 -0.63 -12.04 13.95
N VAL A 60 -1.28 -13.22 14.05
CA VAL A 60 -0.82 -14.29 14.95
C VAL A 60 0.57 -14.77 14.55
N ALA A 61 0.80 -14.99 13.24
CA ALA A 61 2.09 -15.44 12.71
C ALA A 61 3.21 -14.40 12.92
N VAL A 62 2.95 -13.12 12.65
CA VAL A 62 3.89 -12.01 12.87
C VAL A 62 4.28 -11.89 14.34
N THR A 63 3.30 -12.02 15.25
CA THR A 63 3.53 -11.99 16.70
C THR A 63 4.37 -13.19 17.16
N ALA A 64 4.04 -14.41 16.70
CA ALA A 64 4.78 -15.63 17.01
C ALA A 64 6.24 -15.59 16.50
N ALA A 65 6.44 -14.97 15.32
CA ALA A 65 7.77 -14.75 14.75
C ALA A 65 8.57 -13.66 15.48
N GLY A 66 7.92 -12.78 16.26
CA GLY A 66 8.53 -11.63 16.91
C GLY A 66 8.94 -10.55 15.92
N LEU A 67 8.17 -10.36 14.83
CA LEU A 67 8.44 -9.40 13.77
C LEU A 67 7.66 -8.09 13.95
N VAL A 68 6.84 -7.95 15.01
CA VAL A 68 6.05 -6.74 15.28
C VAL A 68 6.95 -5.51 15.31
N ASP A 69 7.96 -5.48 16.19
CA ASP A 69 8.90 -4.35 16.33
C ASP A 69 9.66 -4.05 15.02
N THR A 70 9.92 -5.09 14.21
CA THR A 70 10.61 -4.92 12.91
C THR A 70 9.70 -4.22 11.90
N LEU A 71 8.42 -4.58 11.86
CA LEU A 71 7.44 -4.00 10.95
C LEU A 71 6.93 -2.62 11.40
N GLU A 72 7.05 -2.31 12.70
CA GLU A 72 6.80 -0.99 13.27
C GLU A 72 8.00 -0.05 13.15
N GLY A 73 9.16 -0.59 12.78
CA GLY A 73 10.40 0.16 12.63
C GLY A 73 10.39 1.10 11.43
N GLU A 74 11.48 1.91 11.35
CA GLU A 74 11.66 2.84 10.23
C GLU A 74 11.81 2.08 8.91
N GLY A 75 10.79 2.24 8.01
CA GLY A 75 10.81 1.74 6.64
C GLY A 75 11.79 2.46 5.72
N PRO A 76 11.57 2.45 4.44
CA PRO A 76 10.33 1.96 3.79
C PRO A 76 10.28 0.44 3.63
N PHE A 77 9.10 -0.13 3.81
CA PHE A 77 8.82 -1.53 3.54
C PHE A 77 7.66 -1.68 2.55
N THR A 78 7.68 -2.76 1.76
CA THR A 78 6.51 -3.25 1.06
C THR A 78 6.20 -4.64 1.58
N VAL A 79 4.99 -4.86 2.07
CA VAL A 79 4.55 -6.12 2.63
C VAL A 79 3.48 -6.73 1.73
N PHE A 80 3.77 -7.91 1.18
CA PHE A 80 2.78 -8.73 0.49
C PHE A 80 2.01 -9.55 1.53
N ALA A 81 0.95 -8.96 2.10
CA ALA A 81 0.23 -9.53 3.21
C ALA A 81 -0.68 -10.70 2.78
N PRO A 82 -0.40 -11.96 3.17
CA PRO A 82 -1.29 -13.07 2.87
C PRO A 82 -2.56 -12.99 3.71
N THR A 83 -3.70 -13.19 3.05
CA THR A 83 -5.01 -13.22 3.70
C THR A 83 -5.26 -14.52 4.45
N ASN A 84 -6.29 -14.56 5.28
CA ASN A 84 -6.73 -15.79 5.95
C ASN A 84 -7.02 -16.91 4.95
N ASP A 85 -7.57 -16.59 3.76
CA ASP A 85 -7.80 -17.56 2.69
C ASP A 85 -6.51 -18.17 2.15
N ALA A 86 -5.43 -17.37 2.10
CA ALA A 86 -4.11 -17.89 1.70
C ALA A 86 -3.58 -18.88 2.75
N PHE A 87 -3.74 -18.57 4.04
CA PHE A 87 -3.41 -19.50 5.12
C PHE A 87 -4.32 -20.73 5.14
N GLY A 88 -5.59 -20.61 4.74
CA GLY A 88 -6.54 -21.73 4.61
C GLY A 88 -6.13 -22.81 3.59
N LYS A 89 -5.17 -22.50 2.72
CA LYS A 89 -4.55 -23.50 1.80
C LYS A 89 -3.51 -24.38 2.48
N ILE A 90 -3.07 -24.01 3.68
CA ILE A 90 -2.16 -24.78 4.53
C ILE A 90 -3.02 -25.62 5.46
N THR A 91 -2.67 -26.89 5.66
CA THR A 91 -3.42 -27.75 6.62
C THR A 91 -3.28 -27.18 8.03
N GLU A 92 -4.33 -27.34 8.86
CA GLU A 92 -4.34 -26.86 10.25
C GLU A 92 -3.14 -27.41 11.05
N GLU A 93 -2.77 -28.66 10.82
CA GLU A 93 -1.62 -29.30 11.48
C GLU A 93 -0.29 -28.61 11.07
N SER A 94 -0.13 -28.29 9.78
CA SER A 94 1.06 -27.62 9.28
C SER A 94 1.13 -26.17 9.76
N LEU A 95 0.00 -25.48 9.82
CA LEU A 95 -0.08 -24.13 10.36
C LEU A 95 0.22 -24.11 11.87
N ALA A 96 -0.38 -25.04 12.63
CA ALA A 96 -0.09 -25.17 14.04
C ALA A 96 1.40 -25.48 14.30
N ALA A 97 1.99 -26.39 13.54
CA ALA A 97 3.43 -26.69 13.62
C ALA A 97 4.29 -25.48 13.30
N LEU A 98 3.91 -24.67 12.28
CA LEU A 98 4.63 -23.48 11.88
C LEU A 98 4.66 -22.41 12.99
N LEU A 99 3.62 -22.34 13.81
CA LEU A 99 3.48 -21.37 14.90
C LEU A 99 4.20 -21.81 16.19
N LEU A 100 4.74 -23.03 16.26
CA LEU A 100 5.48 -23.50 17.43
C LEU A 100 6.78 -22.71 17.64
N PRO A 101 7.16 -22.47 18.91
CA PRO A 101 8.40 -21.72 19.22
C PRO A 101 9.65 -22.33 18.61
N GLU A 102 9.76 -23.65 18.50
CA GLU A 102 10.87 -24.35 17.85
C GLU A 102 10.98 -24.04 16.35
N ASN A 103 9.90 -23.66 15.71
CA ASN A 103 9.83 -23.31 14.30
C ASN A 103 9.91 -21.80 14.04
N LYS A 104 10.13 -20.99 15.08
CA LYS A 104 10.19 -19.52 14.99
C LYS A 104 11.15 -19.03 13.89
N ALA A 105 12.33 -19.61 13.77
CA ALA A 105 13.30 -19.19 12.77
C ALA A 105 12.81 -19.45 11.33
N PHE A 106 12.11 -20.58 11.12
CA PHE A 106 11.53 -20.90 9.84
C PHE A 106 10.32 -19.98 9.53
N LEU A 107 9.45 -19.75 10.51
CA LEU A 107 8.34 -18.82 10.39
C LEU A 107 8.81 -17.41 10.05
N THR A 108 9.85 -16.92 10.76
CA THR A 108 10.47 -15.62 10.48
C THR A 108 10.96 -15.54 9.04
N LYS A 109 11.65 -16.58 8.56
CA LYS A 109 12.11 -16.63 7.16
C LYS A 109 10.94 -16.57 6.18
N VAL A 110 9.90 -17.38 6.39
CA VAL A 110 8.70 -17.38 5.53
C VAL A 110 8.05 -16.00 5.49
N LEU A 111 7.84 -15.36 6.64
CA LEU A 111 7.22 -14.04 6.71
C LEU A 111 8.10 -12.96 6.07
N THR A 112 9.41 -12.97 6.29
CA THR A 112 10.32 -12.01 5.67
C THR A 112 10.48 -12.22 4.17
N CYS A 113 10.16 -13.41 3.64
CA CYS A 113 10.00 -13.62 2.19
C CYS A 113 8.76 -12.92 1.58
N HIS A 114 7.90 -12.34 2.41
CA HIS A 114 6.79 -11.50 1.98
C HIS A 114 7.06 -10.00 2.18
N VAL A 115 8.26 -9.64 2.65
CA VAL A 115 8.63 -8.25 2.94
C VAL A 115 9.78 -7.81 2.04
N VAL A 116 9.60 -6.67 1.38
CA VAL A 116 10.62 -6.00 0.56
C VAL A 116 11.11 -4.77 1.32
N GLY A 117 12.41 -4.60 1.46
CA GLY A 117 13.05 -3.45 2.15
C GLY A 117 13.08 -2.17 1.33
N LYS A 118 12.04 -1.91 0.55
CA LYS A 118 11.85 -0.70 -0.27
C LYS A 118 10.37 -0.44 -0.43
N ALA A 119 10.00 0.83 -0.65
CA ALA A 119 8.64 1.17 -1.11
C ALA A 119 8.52 0.81 -2.60
N VAL A 120 7.65 -0.12 -2.93
CA VAL A 120 7.37 -0.55 -4.31
C VAL A 120 5.86 -0.45 -4.52
N LEU A 121 5.43 0.61 -5.18
CA LEU A 121 4.04 0.81 -5.56
C LEU A 121 3.70 0.01 -6.82
N SER A 122 2.42 -0.24 -7.06
CA SER A 122 1.94 -1.06 -8.18
C SER A 122 2.36 -0.49 -9.54
N ASP A 123 2.29 0.84 -9.71
CA ASP A 123 2.72 1.50 -10.95
C ASP A 123 4.23 1.34 -11.20
N ALA A 124 5.05 1.49 -10.15
CA ALA A 124 6.49 1.31 -10.25
C ALA A 124 6.85 -0.15 -10.56
N LEU A 125 6.18 -1.09 -9.89
CA LEU A 125 6.36 -2.52 -10.16
C LEU A 125 5.93 -2.88 -11.57
N GLY A 126 4.80 -2.32 -12.03
CA GLY A 126 4.32 -2.49 -13.39
C GLY A 126 5.29 -1.96 -14.45
N GLY A 127 5.91 -0.80 -14.19
CA GLY A 127 6.98 -0.27 -15.03
C GLY A 127 8.17 -1.24 -15.13
N MET A 128 8.66 -1.74 -13.98
CA MET A 128 9.77 -2.70 -13.94
C MET A 128 9.43 -4.02 -14.66
N ILE A 129 8.19 -4.53 -14.52
CA ILE A 129 7.73 -5.72 -15.24
C ILE A 129 7.81 -5.50 -16.77
N ASN A 130 7.35 -4.33 -17.25
CA ASN A 130 7.38 -4.01 -18.67
C ASN A 130 8.81 -3.83 -19.21
N ASP A 131 9.67 -3.16 -18.45
CA ASP A 131 11.07 -2.90 -18.83
C ASP A 131 11.88 -4.20 -18.90
N ASP A 132 11.57 -5.17 -18.06
CA ASP A 132 12.23 -6.49 -18.01
C ASP A 132 11.58 -7.54 -18.95
N GLY A 133 10.68 -7.11 -19.81
CA GLY A 133 10.10 -7.98 -20.84
C GLY A 133 8.95 -8.85 -20.36
N GLY A 134 8.27 -8.47 -19.28
CA GLY A 134 7.03 -9.07 -18.79
C GLY A 134 7.12 -9.77 -17.44
N GLU A 135 8.32 -9.93 -16.88
CA GLU A 135 8.55 -10.50 -15.54
C GLU A 135 9.66 -9.74 -14.84
N HIS A 136 9.46 -9.39 -13.57
CA HIS A 136 10.46 -8.68 -12.76
C HIS A 136 10.77 -9.44 -11.47
N PRO A 137 12.07 -9.71 -11.15
CA PRO A 137 12.46 -10.34 -9.90
C PRO A 137 12.41 -9.34 -8.73
N VAL A 138 11.63 -9.65 -7.72
CA VAL A 138 11.49 -8.87 -6.50
C VAL A 138 12.23 -9.55 -5.36
N PRO A 139 13.43 -9.08 -4.97
CA PRO A 139 14.15 -9.63 -3.84
C PRO A 139 13.51 -9.23 -2.52
N THR A 140 13.39 -10.18 -1.60
CA THR A 140 12.76 -10.01 -0.30
C THR A 140 13.79 -9.99 0.84
N LEU A 141 13.40 -9.50 2.02
CA LEU A 141 14.25 -9.50 3.22
C LEU A 141 14.57 -10.92 3.72
N GLY A 142 13.71 -11.89 3.44
CA GLY A 142 13.94 -13.30 3.77
C GLY A 142 14.93 -14.01 2.86
N GLY A 143 15.49 -13.31 1.85
CA GLY A 143 16.41 -13.88 0.87
C GLY A 143 15.72 -14.74 -0.18
N CYS A 144 14.39 -14.66 -0.30
CA CYS A 144 13.60 -15.24 -1.40
C CYS A 144 13.49 -14.23 -2.54
N THR A 145 13.29 -14.72 -3.75
CA THR A 145 12.97 -13.90 -4.90
C THR A 145 11.56 -14.24 -5.40
N LEU A 146 10.71 -13.24 -5.47
CA LEU A 146 9.38 -13.38 -6.05
C LEU A 146 9.42 -12.86 -7.48
N MET A 147 8.88 -13.63 -8.43
CA MET A 147 8.74 -13.17 -9.81
C MET A 147 7.39 -12.47 -9.96
N ALA A 148 7.44 -11.16 -10.17
CA ALA A 148 6.25 -10.35 -10.43
C ALA A 148 5.98 -10.33 -11.93
N LYS A 149 4.71 -10.53 -12.33
CA LYS A 149 4.25 -10.42 -13.71
C LYS A 149 2.80 -9.97 -13.78
N TYR A 150 2.36 -9.55 -14.97
CA TYR A 150 0.96 -9.32 -15.24
C TYR A 150 0.26 -10.59 -15.70
N GLU A 151 -0.92 -10.87 -15.13
CA GLU A 151 -1.92 -11.79 -15.66
C GLU A 151 -3.21 -11.01 -15.94
N GLY A 152 -3.40 -10.63 -17.19
CA GLY A 152 -4.42 -9.63 -17.56
C GLY A 152 -4.10 -8.27 -16.93
N ASP A 153 -5.03 -7.74 -16.13
CA ASP A 153 -4.89 -6.45 -15.44
C ASP A 153 -4.36 -6.58 -14.00
N LYS A 154 -3.97 -7.79 -13.57
CA LYS A 154 -3.54 -8.06 -12.19
C LYS A 154 -2.06 -8.39 -12.13
N ILE A 155 -1.40 -7.90 -11.08
CA ILE A 155 -0.05 -8.32 -10.77
C ILE A 155 -0.12 -9.63 -9.98
N THR A 156 0.65 -10.61 -10.42
CA THR A 156 0.86 -11.89 -9.73
C THR A 156 2.29 -12.00 -9.28
N LEU A 157 2.48 -12.73 -8.18
CA LEU A 157 3.79 -13.05 -7.62
C LEU A 157 3.96 -14.57 -7.66
N THR A 158 5.06 -15.03 -8.21
CA THR A 158 5.41 -16.46 -8.24
C THR A 158 6.63 -16.69 -7.37
N ASP A 159 6.55 -17.63 -6.44
CA ASP A 159 7.68 -18.01 -5.60
C ASP A 159 8.64 -18.98 -6.34
N GLU A 160 9.78 -19.28 -5.71
CA GLU A 160 10.82 -20.18 -6.25
C GLU A 160 10.33 -21.63 -6.42
N ARG A 161 9.17 -21.99 -5.89
CA ARG A 161 8.52 -23.30 -6.00
C ARG A 161 7.45 -23.34 -7.08
N GLY A 162 7.15 -22.20 -7.71
CA GLY A 162 6.13 -22.05 -8.72
C GLY A 162 4.73 -21.80 -8.17
N ASN A 163 4.57 -21.51 -6.88
CA ASN A 163 3.28 -21.09 -6.34
C ASN A 163 2.98 -19.66 -6.74
N VAL A 164 1.75 -19.43 -7.21
CA VAL A 164 1.30 -18.13 -7.69
C VAL A 164 0.33 -17.50 -6.69
N ALA A 165 0.58 -16.25 -6.35
CA ALA A 165 -0.30 -15.40 -5.55
C ALA A 165 -0.74 -14.19 -6.38
N ASN A 166 -2.03 -13.82 -6.27
CA ASN A 166 -2.57 -12.62 -6.90
C ASN A 166 -2.53 -11.45 -5.92
N ILE A 167 -2.10 -10.28 -6.36
CA ILE A 167 -2.28 -9.03 -5.61
C ILE A 167 -3.73 -8.58 -5.82
N THR A 168 -4.50 -8.55 -4.74
CA THR A 168 -5.93 -8.21 -4.78
C THR A 168 -6.18 -6.74 -4.44
N ILE A 169 -5.38 -6.17 -3.54
CA ILE A 169 -5.41 -4.77 -3.14
C ILE A 169 -3.96 -4.28 -3.14
N ALA A 170 -3.70 -3.20 -3.86
CA ALA A 170 -2.38 -2.61 -3.98
C ALA A 170 -2.36 -1.19 -3.39
N ASP A 171 -1.15 -0.66 -3.19
CA ASP A 171 -0.89 0.74 -2.83
C ASP A 171 -1.59 1.20 -1.54
N VAL A 172 -1.66 0.31 -0.56
CA VAL A 172 -2.09 0.65 0.79
C VAL A 172 -0.92 1.35 1.48
N MET A 173 -0.97 2.68 1.51
CA MET A 173 0.06 3.54 2.13
C MET A 173 -0.13 3.55 3.64
N GLN A 174 1.01 3.39 4.37
CA GLN A 174 1.03 3.33 5.83
C GLN A 174 2.36 3.87 6.35
#